data_c4be9178f416a0fe29c1bbb2c0028367
#
_entry.id   c4be9178f416a0fe29c1bbb2c0028367
#
_cell.length_a   1.000
_cell.length_b   1.000
_cell.length_c   1.000
_cell.angle_alpha   90.00
_cell.angle_beta   90.00
_cell.angle_gamma   90.00
#
_symmetry.space_group_name_H-M   'P 1'
#
loop_
_entity.id
_entity.type
_entity.pdbx_description
1 polymer ?
#
loop_
_entity_poly.entity_id
_entity_poly.type
_entity_poly.pdbx_seq_one_letter_code
_entity_poly.pdbx_strand_id
1 'polypeptide(L)'
;MLMLIMNIMGKRQVKNESALKDLRLPEEGELFGRVLKMLGGENVMIKCDDNVTRRGRIRGKLKRRVWIRDNDIVIIAPWDFNQAEHGDIVWRFTLPQVEWLKENNHIPKDF
;
A
#
# COMPACT_ATOMS: atom_id res chain seq x y z
N MET A 1 28.63 10.81 7.24
CA MET A 1 28.27 9.48 7.69
C MET A 1 27.18 8.86 6.89
N LEU A 2 26.06 9.54 6.73
CA LEU A 2 24.96 9.05 5.90
C LEU A 2 25.41 8.80 4.46
N MET A 3 26.22 9.68 3.91
CA MET A 3 26.70 9.53 2.54
C MET A 3 27.55 8.29 2.37
N LEU A 4 28.34 7.95 3.38
CA LEU A 4 29.17 6.76 3.33
C LEU A 4 28.33 5.49 3.30
N ILE A 5 27.30 5.46 4.11
CA ILE A 5 26.37 4.32 4.15
C ILE A 5 25.66 4.18 2.82
N MET A 6 25.27 5.29 2.23
CA MET A 6 24.62 5.28 0.92
C MET A 6 25.55 4.73 -0.16
N ASN A 7 26.83 5.06 -0.12
CA ASN A 7 27.79 4.53 -1.08
C ASN A 7 27.98 3.03 -0.97
N ILE A 8 28.00 2.51 0.24
CA ILE A 8 28.13 1.07 0.49
C ILE A 8 26.91 0.34 -0.07
N MET A 9 25.75 0.93 0.03
CA MET A 9 24.50 0.35 -0.41
C MET A 9 24.09 0.80 -1.82
N GLY A 10 25.00 1.43 -2.54
CA GLY A 10 24.69 2.04 -3.82
C GLY A 10 24.01 1.12 -4.82
N LYS A 11 24.50 -0.11 -4.97
CA LYS A 11 23.91 -1.07 -5.91
C LYS A 11 22.48 -1.43 -5.54
N ARG A 12 22.22 -1.65 -4.25
CA ARG A 12 20.86 -1.92 -3.78
C ARG A 12 19.97 -0.72 -3.98
N GLN A 13 20.51 0.47 -3.74
CA GLN A 13 19.77 1.70 -3.91
C GLN A 13 19.36 1.93 -5.35
N VAL A 14 20.21 1.59 -6.30
CA VAL A 14 19.88 1.72 -7.71
C VAL A 14 18.65 0.87 -8.04
N LYS A 15 18.61 -0.38 -7.58
CA LYS A 15 17.43 -1.24 -7.75
C LYS A 15 16.23 -0.70 -7.01
N ASN A 16 16.46 -0.22 -5.77
CA ASN A 16 15.38 0.32 -4.95
C ASN A 16 14.87 1.64 -5.51
N GLU A 17 15.75 2.47 -6.03
CA GLU A 17 15.32 3.72 -6.66
C GLU A 17 14.38 3.47 -7.82
N SER A 18 14.67 2.46 -8.63
CA SER A 18 13.79 2.10 -9.73
C SER A 18 12.42 1.66 -9.22
N ALA A 19 12.39 0.89 -8.14
CA ALA A 19 11.15 0.44 -7.52
C ALA A 19 10.45 1.60 -6.78
N LEU A 20 11.22 2.48 -6.17
CA LEU A 20 10.68 3.59 -5.38
C LEU A 20 10.27 4.80 -6.22
N LYS A 21 10.68 4.85 -7.47
CA LYS A 21 10.39 5.97 -8.35
C LYS A 21 8.91 6.28 -8.45
N ASP A 22 8.08 5.25 -8.41
CA ASP A 22 6.64 5.38 -8.46
C ASP A 22 5.99 5.18 -7.09
N LEU A 23 6.78 5.20 -6.04
CA LEU A 23 6.27 5.02 -4.70
C LEU A 23 5.37 6.17 -4.31
N ARG A 24 4.20 5.84 -3.79
CA ARG A 24 3.25 6.80 -3.28
C ARG A 24 3.01 6.51 -1.80
N LEU A 25 2.99 7.54 -0.98
CA LEU A 25 2.61 7.42 0.43
C LEU A 25 1.19 7.92 0.61
N PRO A 26 0.49 7.43 1.64
CA PRO A 26 -0.86 7.93 1.91
C PRO A 26 -0.86 9.43 2.16
N GLU A 27 -1.83 10.11 1.59
CA GLU A 27 -2.08 11.51 1.84
C GLU A 27 -3.02 11.67 3.02
N GLU A 28 -3.31 12.91 3.41
CA GLU A 28 -4.24 13.17 4.50
C GLU A 28 -5.58 12.49 4.22
N GLY A 29 -6.07 11.76 5.21
CA GLY A 29 -7.32 11.02 5.08
C GLY A 29 -7.20 9.66 4.44
N GLU A 30 -6.01 9.30 3.97
CA GLU A 30 -5.76 7.98 3.39
C GLU A 30 -5.03 7.08 4.40
N LEU A 31 -5.18 5.77 4.23
CA LEU A 31 -4.61 4.79 5.14
C LEU A 31 -3.92 3.69 4.36
N PHE A 32 -2.92 3.06 5.00
CA PHE A 32 -2.43 1.78 4.51
C PHE A 32 -3.44 0.69 4.84
N GLY A 33 -3.54 -0.29 3.96
CA GLY A 33 -4.39 -1.43 4.19
C GLY A 33 -3.77 -2.71 3.66
N ARG A 34 -4.16 -3.84 4.24
CA ARG A 34 -3.79 -5.15 3.74
C ARG A 34 -5.04 -5.87 3.28
N VAL A 35 -4.99 -6.39 2.07
CA VAL A 35 -6.12 -7.14 1.50
C VAL A 35 -6.24 -8.47 2.24
N LEU A 36 -7.38 -8.68 2.88
CA LEU A 36 -7.65 -9.91 3.61
C LEU A 36 -8.26 -10.96 2.69
N LYS A 37 -9.18 -10.53 1.83
CA LYS A 37 -9.91 -11.46 1.00
C LYS A 37 -10.63 -10.73 -0.14
N MET A 38 -10.69 -11.38 -1.28
CA MET A 38 -11.48 -10.89 -2.41
C MET A 38 -12.93 -11.25 -2.19
N LEU A 39 -13.84 -10.28 -2.41
CA LEU A 39 -15.27 -10.48 -2.21
C LEU A 39 -16.04 -10.73 -3.50
N GLY A 40 -15.34 -10.58 -4.63
CA GLY A 40 -15.99 -10.68 -5.94
C GLY A 40 -16.31 -9.30 -6.51
N GLY A 41 -16.41 -9.24 -7.83
CA GLY A 41 -16.57 -7.97 -8.52
C GLY A 41 -15.39 -7.06 -8.24
N GLU A 42 -15.69 -5.86 -7.80
CA GLU A 42 -14.67 -4.84 -7.51
C GLU A 42 -14.44 -4.66 -6.01
N ASN A 43 -14.96 -5.57 -5.19
CA ASN A 43 -14.92 -5.40 -3.74
C ASN A 43 -13.92 -6.34 -3.09
N VAL A 44 -13.21 -5.82 -2.08
CA VAL A 44 -12.25 -6.59 -1.29
C VAL A 44 -12.39 -6.19 0.17
N MET A 45 -12.07 -7.13 1.07
CA MET A 45 -11.98 -6.83 2.49
C MET A 45 -10.55 -6.41 2.81
N ILE A 46 -10.41 -5.29 3.50
CA ILE A 46 -9.11 -4.69 3.79
C ILE A 46 -9.02 -4.37 5.27
N LYS A 47 -7.94 -4.83 5.90
CA LYS A 47 -7.62 -4.41 7.25
C LYS A 47 -6.72 -3.18 7.16
N CYS A 48 -7.20 -2.06 7.68
CA CYS A 48 -6.48 -0.80 7.64
C CYS A 48 -5.53 -0.66 8.83
N ASP A 49 -4.60 0.28 8.72
CA ASP A 49 -3.60 0.47 9.76
C ASP A 49 -4.17 1.10 11.05
N ASP A 50 -5.42 1.54 11.02
CA ASP A 50 -6.15 1.98 12.20
C ASP A 50 -6.89 0.83 12.88
N ASN A 51 -6.60 -0.42 12.50
CA ASN A 51 -7.22 -1.64 13.00
C ASN A 51 -8.70 -1.81 12.66
N VAL A 52 -9.19 -1.03 11.72
CA VAL A 52 -10.56 -1.14 11.21
C VAL A 52 -10.55 -1.92 9.92
N THR A 53 -11.44 -2.90 9.80
CA THR A 53 -11.62 -3.65 8.56
C THR A 53 -12.69 -2.98 7.73
N ARG A 54 -12.34 -2.65 6.50
CA ARG A 54 -13.24 -1.95 5.58
C ARG A 54 -13.45 -2.75 4.30
N ARG A 55 -14.58 -2.52 3.66
CA ARG A 55 -14.79 -3.00 2.30
C ARG A 55 -14.19 -1.97 1.35
N GLY A 56 -13.16 -2.38 0.62
CA GLY A 56 -12.52 -1.53 -0.37
C GLY A 56 -13.08 -1.78 -1.75
N ARG A 57 -13.22 -0.71 -2.52
CA ARG A 57 -13.62 -0.79 -3.91
C ARG A 57 -12.41 -0.56 -4.80
N ILE A 58 -12.20 -1.45 -5.77
CA ILE A 58 -11.14 -1.29 -6.75
C ILE A 58 -11.61 -0.33 -7.84
N ARG A 59 -10.95 0.82 -7.97
CA ARG A 59 -11.32 1.80 -8.98
C ARG A 59 -10.99 1.30 -10.39
N GLY A 60 -11.76 1.73 -11.38
CA GLY A 60 -11.63 1.27 -12.74
C GLY A 60 -10.24 1.41 -13.34
N LYS A 61 -9.55 2.53 -13.08
CA LYS A 61 -8.19 2.75 -13.55
C LYS A 61 -7.21 1.74 -12.97
N LEU A 62 -7.35 1.46 -11.69
CA LEU A 62 -6.48 0.53 -10.99
C LEU A 62 -6.72 -0.90 -11.46
N LYS A 63 -7.98 -1.24 -11.67
CA LYS A 63 -8.40 -2.57 -12.11
C LYS A 63 -7.74 -2.98 -13.43
N ARG A 64 -7.49 -2.04 -14.33
CA ARG A 64 -6.88 -2.32 -15.62
C ARG A 64 -5.38 -2.51 -15.57
N ARG A 65 -4.74 -1.95 -14.54
CA ARG A 65 -3.27 -1.91 -14.48
C ARG A 65 -2.68 -2.89 -13.50
N VAL A 66 -3.41 -3.24 -12.46
CA VAL A 66 -2.87 -4.06 -11.37
C VAL A 66 -3.84 -5.15 -11.00
N TRP A 67 -3.28 -6.27 -10.59
CA TRP A 67 -4.03 -7.41 -10.09
C TRP A 67 -3.91 -7.41 -8.58
N ILE A 68 -4.98 -7.01 -7.90
CA ILE A 68 -5.02 -6.99 -6.45
C ILE A 68 -5.33 -8.40 -5.96
N ARG A 69 -4.55 -8.88 -5.01
CA ARG A 69 -4.65 -10.22 -4.45
C ARG A 69 -4.67 -10.17 -2.94
N ASP A 70 -4.99 -11.30 -2.34
CA ASP A 70 -4.92 -11.47 -0.88
C ASP A 70 -3.51 -11.13 -0.41
N ASN A 71 -3.42 -10.46 0.73
CA ASN A 71 -2.19 -10.02 1.38
C ASN A 71 -1.45 -8.87 0.69
N ASP A 72 -1.98 -8.32 -0.38
CA ASP A 72 -1.41 -7.12 -0.99
C ASP A 72 -1.54 -5.93 -0.04
N ILE A 73 -0.56 -5.05 -0.08
CA ILE A 73 -0.60 -3.79 0.65
C ILE A 73 -1.06 -2.69 -0.30
N VAL A 74 -2.02 -1.92 0.16
CA VAL A 74 -2.68 -0.89 -0.66
C VAL A 74 -2.82 0.40 0.13
N ILE A 75 -3.15 1.48 -0.57
CA ILE A 75 -3.62 2.71 0.05
C ILE A 75 -5.13 2.75 -0.15
N ILE A 76 -5.85 2.95 0.95
CA ILE A 76 -7.30 3.06 0.92
C ILE A 76 -7.72 4.45 1.38
N ALA A 77 -8.67 5.04 0.64
CA ALA A 77 -9.28 6.32 0.99
C ALA A 77 -10.68 6.05 1.52
N PRO A 78 -10.89 6.13 2.84
CA PRO A 78 -12.23 5.94 3.40
C PRO A 78 -13.21 6.97 2.84
N TRP A 79 -14.44 6.53 2.63
CA TRP A 79 -15.47 7.43 2.10
C TRP A 79 -15.86 8.47 3.16
N ASP A 80 -16.27 9.66 2.71
CA ASP A 80 -16.66 10.74 3.61
C ASP A 80 -17.77 10.34 4.56
N PHE A 81 -18.71 9.53 4.09
CA PHE A 81 -19.70 8.88 4.93
C PHE A 81 -19.39 7.40 4.95
N ASN A 82 -19.74 6.71 6.02
CA ASN A 82 -19.42 5.30 6.22
C ASN A 82 -17.91 5.02 6.24
N GLN A 83 -17.14 5.93 6.82
CA GLN A 83 -15.68 5.81 6.88
C GLN A 83 -15.20 4.51 7.53
N ALA A 84 -15.96 4.01 8.50
CA ALA A 84 -15.61 2.79 9.20
C ALA A 84 -15.93 1.52 8.41
N GLU A 85 -16.67 1.63 7.32
CA GLU A 85 -17.13 0.46 6.58
C GLU A 85 -16.61 0.40 5.15
N HIS A 86 -16.44 1.53 4.50
CA HIS A 86 -16.14 1.60 3.08
C HIS A 86 -14.99 2.54 2.75
N GLY A 87 -14.29 2.24 1.67
CA GLY A 87 -13.25 3.10 1.12
C GLY A 87 -12.92 2.68 -0.29
N ASP A 88 -12.20 3.55 -0.99
CA ASP A 88 -11.70 3.25 -2.33
C ASP A 88 -10.22 2.90 -2.26
N ILE A 89 -9.82 1.86 -2.99
CA ILE A 89 -8.41 1.55 -3.16
C ILE A 89 -7.85 2.51 -4.21
N VAL A 90 -6.83 3.27 -3.83
CA VAL A 90 -6.23 4.27 -4.72
C VAL A 90 -4.84 3.88 -5.19
N TRP A 91 -4.20 2.89 -4.56
CA TRP A 91 -2.85 2.47 -4.92
C TRP A 91 -2.56 1.06 -4.41
N ARG A 92 -1.74 0.33 -5.15
CA ARG A 92 -1.24 -0.98 -4.74
C ARG A 92 0.28 -0.94 -4.75
N PHE A 93 0.90 -1.45 -3.68
CA PHE A 93 2.36 -1.49 -3.59
C PHE A 93 2.91 -2.79 -4.16
N THR A 94 4.09 -2.70 -4.78
CA THR A 94 4.85 -3.87 -5.19
C THR A 94 5.58 -4.46 -3.97
N LEU A 95 6.06 -5.69 -4.10
CA LEU A 95 6.80 -6.33 -2.99
C LEU A 95 8.03 -5.52 -2.56
N PRO A 96 8.89 -5.04 -3.47
CA PRO A 96 10.01 -4.19 -3.04
C PRO A 96 9.58 -2.93 -2.30
N GLN A 97 8.47 -2.33 -2.71
CA GLN A 97 7.92 -1.15 -2.04
C GLN A 97 7.43 -1.50 -0.64
N VAL A 98 6.77 -2.65 -0.48
CA VAL A 98 6.31 -3.11 0.83
C VAL A 98 7.49 -3.34 1.76
N GLU A 99 8.55 -3.96 1.28
CA GLU A 99 9.76 -4.19 2.06
C GLU A 99 10.37 -2.86 2.51
N TRP A 100 10.45 -1.89 1.62
CA TRP A 100 10.96 -0.57 1.95
C TRP A 100 10.09 0.12 3.01
N LEU A 101 8.77 0.01 2.88
CA LEU A 101 7.84 0.60 3.86
C LEU A 101 8.04 0.00 5.24
N LYS A 102 8.24 -1.31 5.32
CA LYS A 102 8.49 -1.99 6.59
C LYS A 102 9.83 -1.59 7.19
N GLU A 103 10.87 -1.53 6.37
CA GLU A 103 12.21 -1.15 6.80
C GLU A 103 12.26 0.28 7.33
N ASN A 104 11.45 1.15 6.77
CA ASN A 104 11.41 2.56 7.15
C ASN A 104 10.29 2.89 8.14
N ASN A 105 9.70 1.86 8.73
CA ASN A 105 8.69 1.99 9.79
C ASN A 105 7.43 2.75 9.38
N HIS A 106 7.11 2.75 8.09
CA HIS A 106 5.83 3.31 7.63
C HIS A 106 4.67 2.36 7.95
N ILE A 107 4.96 1.07 7.96
CA ILE A 107 4.01 0.03 8.36
C ILE A 107 4.72 -0.97 9.26
N PRO A 108 3.99 -1.65 10.16
CA PRO A 108 4.59 -2.69 11.00
C PRO A 108 5.13 -3.83 10.17
N LYS A 109 6.15 -4.51 10.67
CA LYS A 109 6.75 -5.63 9.96
C LYS A 109 5.78 -6.80 9.78
N ASP A 110 4.82 -6.91 10.67
CA ASP A 110 3.81 -7.96 10.62
C ASP A 110 2.50 -7.51 9.98
N PHE A 111 2.49 -6.36 9.40
CA PHE A 111 1.27 -5.78 8.80
C PHE A 111 0.72 -6.53 7.58
#